data_2ad4ed1bba2440357fea462ff0ef35cf
#
_entry.id   2ad4ed1bba2440357fea462ff0ef35cf
#
_cell.length_a   1.000
_cell.length_b   1.000
_cell.length_c   1.000
_cell.angle_alpha   90.00
_cell.angle_beta   90.00
_cell.angle_gamma   90.00
#
_symmetry.space_group_name_H-M   'P 1'
#
loop_
_entity.id
_entity.type
_entity.pdbx_description
1 polymer ?
#
loop_
_entity_poly.entity_id
_entity_poly.type
_entity_poly.pdbx_seq_one_letter_code
_entity_poly.pdbx_strand_id
1 'polypeptide(L)'
;VGSEMCIRDSVNTNGSDSAMLDNTLEFFVMNGMPLPLAVMITIPEPWENSKTISNTRRDFYQYYATMMEPWDGPASIIFSDGDIVGAVLDRNGLRPSRYYITTDSFLVLSSEVGCIDIPPEKVLVKERLRPGKMLLVDTTKGKLIDDTDIKDYYSHRQPYGEWLDNNLVHLKDLKIPNKNVIHFDDEQLVRLQKAFGYTYEEIRTSILPMAKNGIEPIAAMGADVPIPPLADEKAPLFNYFKQLFAQVTNPPFDAIREEIVTDTSVYIGSDGNILDEKPENCHVLKIHNPILTNTDMLKIKNMNVPGIKPAVIPLTYYKNTNLAKAIDQLFLKADKAYKDGANILILSDRGVDEYHVAIPSLLAVSACLLYTSPSPRDLSTSR
;
A
#
# COMPACT_ATOMS: atom_id res chain seq x y z
N VAL A 1 7.11 -11.02 14.39
CA VAL A 1 6.43 -9.86 15.01
C VAL A 1 7.13 -8.67 14.40
N GLY A 2 6.58 -8.19 13.30
CA GLY A 2 7.26 -7.26 12.41
C GLY A 2 7.30 -5.83 12.94
N SER A 3 8.17 -5.05 12.32
CA SER A 3 8.34 -3.61 12.50
C SER A 3 7.02 -2.82 12.37
N GLU A 4 6.07 -3.27 11.54
CA GLU A 4 4.77 -2.63 11.37
C GLU A 4 3.95 -2.58 12.67
N MET A 5 3.93 -3.65 13.47
CA MET A 5 3.29 -3.62 14.79
C MET A 5 3.95 -2.61 15.72
N CYS A 6 5.28 -2.54 15.74
CA CYS A 6 6.00 -1.58 16.59
C CYS A 6 5.73 -0.14 16.15
N ILE A 7 5.72 0.14 14.86
CA ILE A 7 5.38 1.46 14.31
C ILE A 7 3.94 1.83 14.67
N ARG A 8 3.00 0.92 14.48
CA ARG A 8 1.57 1.14 14.75
C ARG A 8 1.30 1.50 16.20
N ASP A 9 2.00 0.86 17.15
CA ASP A 9 1.85 1.15 18.58
C ASP A 9 2.54 2.45 19.00
N SER A 10 3.54 2.90 18.25
CA SER A 10 4.30 4.12 18.52
C SER A 10 3.70 5.36 17.86
N VAL A 11 2.85 5.17 16.85
CA VAL A 11 2.21 6.26 16.11
C VAL A 11 0.87 6.62 16.73
N ASN A 12 0.63 7.91 16.93
CA ASN A 12 -0.67 8.41 17.39
C ASN A 12 -1.71 8.38 16.27
N THR A 13 -2.48 7.30 16.21
CA THR A 13 -3.52 7.09 15.18
C THR A 13 -4.69 8.09 15.23
N ASN A 14 -4.80 8.89 16.30
CA ASN A 14 -5.78 9.96 16.42
C ASN A 14 -5.21 11.33 16.00
N GLY A 15 -3.94 11.38 15.59
CA GLY A 15 -3.29 12.58 15.08
C GLY A 15 -3.66 12.89 13.63
N SER A 16 -3.17 14.02 13.12
CA SER A 16 -3.20 14.31 11.68
C SER A 16 -2.20 13.41 10.93
N ASP A 17 -2.36 13.28 9.61
CA ASP A 17 -1.44 12.52 8.76
C ASP A 17 0.02 12.97 8.95
N SER A 18 0.25 14.29 9.05
CA SER A 18 1.57 14.85 9.28
C SER A 18 2.12 14.50 10.68
N ALA A 19 1.27 14.44 11.71
CA ALA A 19 1.68 14.00 13.05
C ALA A 19 2.02 12.50 13.07
N MET A 20 1.30 11.68 12.32
CA MET A 20 1.62 10.26 12.17
C MET A 20 2.95 10.04 11.44
N LEU A 21 3.22 10.84 10.41
CA LEU A 21 4.51 10.82 9.71
C LEU A 21 5.66 11.23 10.64
N ASP A 22 5.48 12.31 11.41
CA ASP A 22 6.47 12.79 12.36
C ASP A 22 6.80 11.72 13.40
N ASN A 23 5.80 11.09 14.00
CA ASN A 23 6.00 9.96 14.91
C ASN A 23 6.74 8.78 14.26
N THR A 24 6.45 8.49 12.98
CA THR A 24 7.12 7.41 12.24
C THR A 24 8.60 7.73 12.02
N LEU A 25 8.90 8.95 11.61
CA LEU A 25 10.29 9.39 11.43
C LEU A 25 11.05 9.42 12.77
N GLU A 26 10.43 9.93 13.85
CA GLU A 26 10.99 9.90 15.19
C GLU A 26 11.29 8.46 15.64
N PHE A 27 10.34 7.53 15.42
CA PHE A 27 10.54 6.11 15.74
C PHE A 27 11.77 5.54 15.02
N PHE A 28 11.94 5.81 13.73
CA PHE A 28 13.10 5.34 12.97
C PHE A 28 14.41 5.92 13.50
N VAL A 29 14.44 7.23 13.74
CA VAL A 29 15.64 7.94 14.22
C VAL A 29 16.02 7.48 15.63
N MET A 30 15.06 7.32 16.52
CA MET A 30 15.29 6.83 17.88
C MET A 30 15.81 5.38 17.92
N ASN A 31 15.55 4.60 16.85
CA ASN A 31 16.11 3.27 16.66
C ASN A 31 17.43 3.27 15.85
N GLY A 32 18.04 4.42 15.64
CA GLY A 32 19.37 4.55 15.02
C GLY A 32 19.38 4.66 13.50
N MET A 33 18.22 4.79 12.85
CA MET A 33 18.16 5.04 11.41
C MET A 33 18.52 6.51 11.13
N PRO A 34 19.44 6.82 10.20
CA PRO A 34 19.71 8.20 9.81
C PRO A 34 18.45 8.88 9.26
N LEU A 35 18.17 10.12 9.70
CA LEU A 35 16.97 10.84 9.29
C LEU A 35 16.80 10.96 7.76
N PRO A 36 17.82 11.23 6.93
CA PRO A 36 17.65 11.25 5.48
C PRO A 36 17.22 9.89 4.90
N LEU A 37 17.71 8.78 5.46
CA LEU A 37 17.30 7.43 5.07
C LEU A 37 15.83 7.19 5.42
N ALA A 38 15.44 7.52 6.66
CA ALA A 38 14.05 7.41 7.11
C ALA A 38 13.09 8.18 6.18
N VAL A 39 13.47 9.41 5.80
CA VAL A 39 12.70 10.22 4.86
C VAL A 39 12.67 9.60 3.46
N MET A 40 13.78 9.06 2.96
CA MET A 40 13.84 8.42 1.64
C MET A 40 12.92 7.21 1.52
N ILE A 41 12.82 6.38 2.54
CA ILE A 41 11.99 5.17 2.50
C ILE A 41 10.51 5.47 2.76
N THR A 42 10.20 6.51 3.56
CA THR A 42 8.81 6.92 3.80
C THR A 42 8.23 7.76 2.66
N ILE A 43 9.04 8.60 2.03
CA ILE A 43 8.64 9.48 0.92
C ILE A 43 9.54 9.23 -0.29
N PRO A 44 9.43 8.06 -0.93
CA PRO A 44 10.29 7.70 -2.06
C PRO A 44 9.98 8.56 -3.30
N GLU A 45 10.99 8.75 -4.14
CA GLU A 45 10.75 9.23 -5.51
C GLU A 45 10.00 8.17 -6.33
N PRO A 46 9.32 8.56 -7.44
CA PRO A 46 8.71 7.57 -8.35
C PRO A 46 9.81 6.68 -8.93
N TRP A 47 9.80 5.41 -8.58
CA TRP A 47 10.90 4.52 -8.94
C TRP A 47 10.47 3.37 -9.86
N GLU A 48 9.28 2.81 -9.69
CA GLU A 48 8.87 1.59 -10.38
C GLU A 48 8.77 1.80 -11.90
N ASN A 49 8.01 2.79 -12.32
CA ASN A 49 7.76 3.10 -13.73
C ASN A 49 8.72 4.16 -14.30
N SER A 50 9.68 4.65 -13.51
CA SER A 50 10.65 5.63 -13.96
C SER A 50 11.66 5.01 -14.92
N LYS A 51 11.88 5.66 -16.06
CA LYS A 51 12.88 5.25 -17.08
C LYS A 51 14.28 5.84 -16.83
N THR A 52 14.40 6.77 -15.88
CA THR A 52 15.63 7.54 -15.64
C THR A 52 16.35 7.16 -14.36
N ILE A 53 15.73 6.41 -13.48
CA ILE A 53 16.32 5.95 -12.23
C ILE A 53 17.34 4.83 -12.50
N SER A 54 18.45 4.80 -11.75
CA SER A 54 19.41 3.71 -11.80
C SER A 54 18.85 2.41 -11.22
N ASN A 55 19.37 1.27 -11.69
CA ASN A 55 18.94 -0.02 -11.14
C ASN A 55 19.21 -0.12 -9.64
N THR A 56 20.37 0.34 -9.16
CA THR A 56 20.74 0.32 -7.74
C THR A 56 19.74 1.09 -6.88
N ARG A 57 19.29 2.27 -7.32
CA ARG A 57 18.24 3.02 -6.59
C ARG A 57 16.89 2.33 -6.68
N ARG A 58 16.56 1.73 -7.81
CA ARG A 58 15.32 0.96 -7.97
C ARG A 58 15.30 -0.23 -7.01
N ASP A 59 16.39 -0.97 -6.92
CA ASP A 59 16.54 -2.12 -6.04
C ASP A 59 16.43 -1.71 -4.56
N PHE A 60 17.06 -0.59 -4.19
CA PHE A 60 16.92 0.01 -2.87
C PHE A 60 15.45 0.28 -2.51
N TYR A 61 14.72 1.02 -3.35
CA TYR A 61 13.33 1.33 -3.07
C TYR A 61 12.44 0.09 -3.08
N GLN A 62 12.70 -0.84 -4.00
CA GLN A 62 11.96 -2.10 -4.06
C GLN A 62 12.17 -2.95 -2.81
N TYR A 63 13.39 -3.00 -2.27
CA TYR A 63 13.67 -3.70 -1.03
C TYR A 63 12.85 -3.17 0.13
N TYR A 64 12.82 -1.85 0.33
CA TYR A 64 12.02 -1.26 1.41
C TYR A 64 10.50 -1.35 1.16
N ALA A 65 10.07 -1.30 -0.10
CA ALA A 65 8.66 -1.48 -0.45
C ALA A 65 8.11 -2.89 -0.13
N THR A 66 8.97 -3.87 0.09
CA THR A 66 8.54 -5.20 0.57
C THR A 66 8.09 -5.20 2.03
N MET A 67 8.43 -4.18 2.80
CA MET A 67 8.21 -4.09 4.24
C MET A 67 7.29 -2.95 4.67
N MET A 68 7.17 -1.92 3.84
CA MET A 68 6.40 -0.72 4.19
C MET A 68 5.83 -0.05 2.94
N GLU A 69 4.56 0.35 3.00
CA GLU A 69 3.97 1.20 1.99
C GLU A 69 4.49 2.64 2.11
N PRO A 70 4.74 3.33 0.98
CA PRO A 70 5.21 4.70 1.00
C PRO A 70 4.09 5.68 1.38
N TRP A 71 4.49 6.88 1.80
CA TRP A 71 3.56 7.99 1.97
C TRP A 71 2.74 8.22 0.68
N ASP A 72 1.45 8.33 0.83
CA ASP A 72 0.54 8.71 -0.23
C ASP A 72 -0.18 10.01 0.11
N GLY A 73 -0.09 10.97 -0.81
CA GLY A 73 -0.71 12.27 -0.69
C GLY A 73 0.24 13.45 -0.94
N PRO A 74 -0.32 14.66 -1.16
CA PRO A 74 0.47 15.86 -1.42
C PRO A 74 1.23 16.30 -0.17
N ALA A 75 2.57 16.33 -0.25
CA ALA A 75 3.42 16.73 0.86
C ALA A 75 4.57 17.63 0.44
N SER A 76 4.89 18.61 1.27
CA SER A 76 6.14 19.35 1.29
C SER A 76 6.64 19.32 2.73
N ILE A 77 7.65 18.51 2.97
CA ILE A 77 8.13 18.18 4.31
C ILE A 77 9.47 18.85 4.52
N ILE A 78 9.59 19.59 5.63
CA ILE A 78 10.85 20.12 6.15
C ILE A 78 11.16 19.31 7.41
N PHE A 79 12.40 18.86 7.53
CA PHE A 79 12.83 18.01 8.64
C PHE A 79 14.21 18.45 9.16
N SER A 80 14.47 18.16 10.43
CA SER A 80 15.77 18.42 11.09
C SER A 80 15.95 17.50 12.28
N ASP A 81 17.19 17.11 12.54
CA ASP A 81 17.62 16.43 13.77
C ASP A 81 18.53 17.31 14.66
N GLY A 82 18.70 18.59 14.28
CA GLY A 82 19.58 19.55 14.95
C GLY A 82 20.90 19.77 14.20
N ASP A 83 21.48 18.73 13.62
CA ASP A 83 22.74 18.80 12.87
C ASP A 83 22.53 18.93 11.37
N ILE A 84 21.41 18.41 10.86
CA ILE A 84 21.00 18.56 9.47
C ILE A 84 19.65 19.25 9.37
N VAL A 85 19.44 19.93 8.25
CA VAL A 85 18.14 20.47 7.84
C VAL A 85 17.87 20.01 6.41
N GLY A 86 16.70 19.45 6.18
CA GLY A 86 16.32 18.97 4.86
C GLY A 86 14.90 19.34 4.47
N ALA A 87 14.63 19.21 3.17
CA ALA A 87 13.29 19.35 2.62
C ALA A 87 13.09 18.33 1.50
N VAL A 88 11.88 17.79 1.40
CA VAL A 88 11.49 16.83 0.35
C VAL A 88 10.07 17.13 -0.13
N LEU A 89 9.84 16.94 -1.41
CA LEU A 89 8.50 16.86 -1.98
C LEU A 89 8.12 15.39 -2.21
N ASP A 90 6.83 15.12 -2.05
CA ASP A 90 6.26 13.84 -2.44
C ASP A 90 6.49 13.51 -3.92
N ARG A 91 6.26 12.26 -4.31
CA ARG A 91 6.44 11.79 -5.70
C ARG A 91 5.62 12.57 -6.72
N ASN A 92 4.46 13.10 -6.34
CA ASN A 92 3.60 13.90 -7.22
C ASN A 92 4.07 15.35 -7.33
N GLY A 93 4.67 15.90 -6.25
CA GLY A 93 5.20 17.26 -6.18
C GLY A 93 4.14 18.32 -6.42
N LEU A 94 2.94 18.14 -5.86
CA LEU A 94 1.81 19.06 -6.01
C LEU A 94 1.96 20.33 -5.17
N ARG A 95 2.70 20.23 -4.05
CA ARG A 95 2.99 21.39 -3.19
C ARG A 95 4.13 22.20 -3.80
N PRO A 96 4.01 23.56 -3.86
CA PRO A 96 5.11 24.40 -4.26
C PRO A 96 6.18 24.45 -3.17
N SER A 97 7.44 24.47 -3.58
CA SER A 97 8.58 24.72 -2.71
C SER A 97 9.72 25.35 -3.51
N ARG A 98 10.20 26.48 -3.06
CA ARG A 98 11.26 27.26 -3.71
C ARG A 98 12.36 27.57 -2.73
N TYR A 99 13.59 27.62 -3.20
CA TYR A 99 14.71 28.03 -2.35
C TYR A 99 15.64 29.01 -3.05
N TYR A 100 16.30 29.78 -2.21
CA TYR A 100 17.35 30.72 -2.58
C TYR A 100 18.61 30.39 -1.80
N ILE A 101 19.75 30.52 -2.45
CA ILE A 101 21.06 30.56 -1.78
C ILE A 101 21.61 31.94 -1.99
N THR A 102 22.04 32.58 -0.91
CA THR A 102 22.55 33.96 -0.94
C THR A 102 24.06 33.98 -0.93
N THR A 103 24.64 35.12 -1.35
CA THR A 103 26.09 35.35 -1.34
C THR A 103 26.68 35.39 0.08
N ASP A 104 25.87 35.66 1.07
CA ASP A 104 26.20 35.61 2.50
C ASP A 104 25.88 34.25 3.16
N SER A 105 25.75 33.21 2.35
CA SER A 105 25.63 31.82 2.77
C SER A 105 24.34 31.46 3.52
N PHE A 106 23.25 32.19 3.29
CA PHE A 106 21.93 31.78 3.74
C PHE A 106 21.24 30.91 2.71
N LEU A 107 20.57 29.85 3.17
CA LEU A 107 19.59 29.10 2.38
C LEU A 107 18.20 29.48 2.93
N VAL A 108 17.35 29.96 2.04
CA VAL A 108 15.96 30.32 2.35
C VAL A 108 15.05 29.43 1.54
N LEU A 109 14.24 28.61 2.20
CA LEU A 109 13.25 27.74 1.57
C LEU A 109 11.85 28.18 1.99
N SER A 110 10.95 28.29 1.03
CA SER A 110 9.57 28.73 1.23
C SER A 110 8.62 28.15 0.18
N SER A 111 7.34 28.03 0.51
CA SER A 111 6.29 27.68 -0.46
C SER A 111 6.10 28.78 -1.52
N GLU A 112 6.34 30.04 -1.16
CA GLU A 112 6.12 31.21 -1.99
C GLU A 112 7.36 32.10 -2.10
N VAL A 113 7.43 32.84 -3.21
CA VAL A 113 8.46 33.86 -3.41
C VAL A 113 8.04 35.14 -2.67
N GLY A 114 8.99 35.80 -2.01
CA GLY A 114 8.75 37.08 -1.34
C GLY A 114 8.33 36.96 0.13
N CYS A 115 8.39 35.77 0.73
CA CYS A 115 8.19 35.62 2.18
C CYS A 115 9.28 36.35 3.00
N ILE A 116 10.48 36.46 2.44
CA ILE A 116 11.59 37.24 2.96
C ILE A 116 12.07 38.14 1.83
N ASP A 117 12.28 39.40 2.12
CA ASP A 117 12.81 40.34 1.16
C ASP A 117 14.34 40.17 1.04
N ILE A 118 14.74 39.58 -0.11
CA ILE A 118 16.16 39.34 -0.43
C ILE A 118 16.53 40.21 -1.60
N PRO A 119 17.50 41.15 -1.44
CA PRO A 119 17.98 41.98 -2.54
C PRO A 119 18.47 41.10 -3.71
N PRO A 120 18.07 41.38 -4.95
CA PRO A 120 18.43 40.56 -6.12
C PRO A 120 19.94 40.33 -6.28
N GLU A 121 20.75 41.29 -5.94
CA GLU A 121 22.22 41.23 -5.97
C GLU A 121 22.83 40.24 -4.98
N LYS A 122 22.08 39.86 -3.94
CA LYS A 122 22.48 38.86 -2.97
C LYS A 122 22.08 37.45 -3.36
N VAL A 123 21.24 37.25 -4.37
CA VAL A 123 20.77 35.94 -4.76
C VAL A 123 21.82 35.25 -5.65
N LEU A 124 22.44 34.20 -5.13
CA LEU A 124 23.40 33.36 -5.86
C LEU A 124 22.69 32.26 -6.66
N VAL A 125 21.73 31.58 -6.02
CA VAL A 125 20.92 30.51 -6.63
C VAL A 125 19.43 30.75 -6.35
N LYS A 126 18.61 30.55 -7.37
CA LYS A 126 17.16 30.60 -7.29
C LYS A 126 16.58 29.38 -8.00
N GLU A 127 16.06 28.44 -7.22
CA GLU A 127 15.56 27.18 -7.73
C GLU A 127 14.25 26.78 -7.07
N ARG A 128 13.60 25.77 -7.64
CA ARG A 128 12.47 25.07 -7.02
C ARG A 128 12.86 23.66 -6.64
N LEU A 129 12.35 23.18 -5.53
CA LEU A 129 12.41 21.79 -5.19
C LEU A 129 11.50 21.01 -6.17
N ARG A 130 12.01 19.95 -6.75
CA ARG A 130 11.29 19.14 -7.76
C ARG A 130 10.63 17.93 -7.11
N PRO A 131 9.60 17.34 -7.75
CA PRO A 131 8.94 16.12 -7.27
C PRO A 131 9.94 15.02 -6.92
N GLY A 132 9.76 14.40 -5.76
CA GLY A 132 10.62 13.33 -5.27
C GLY A 132 12.08 13.71 -5.01
N LYS A 133 12.43 15.00 -5.05
CA LYS A 133 13.80 15.48 -4.77
C LYS A 133 13.94 15.95 -3.33
N MET A 134 15.12 15.67 -2.77
CA MET A 134 15.51 16.07 -1.44
C MET A 134 16.57 17.19 -1.51
N LEU A 135 16.39 18.19 -0.68
CA LEU A 135 17.39 19.21 -0.39
C LEU A 135 17.91 18.93 1.02
N LEU A 136 19.21 18.84 1.22
CA LEU A 136 19.81 18.56 2.51
C LEU A 136 20.98 19.49 2.79
N VAL A 137 21.00 20.08 3.97
CA VAL A 137 22.11 20.91 4.47
C VAL A 137 22.65 20.28 5.73
N ASP A 138 23.94 19.99 5.74
CA ASP A 138 24.70 19.64 6.93
C ASP A 138 25.17 20.96 7.57
N THR A 139 24.53 21.34 8.67
CA THR A 139 24.80 22.64 9.35
C THR A 139 26.12 22.63 10.10
N THR A 140 26.59 21.45 10.51
CA THR A 140 27.88 21.31 11.22
C THR A 140 29.06 21.50 10.27
N LYS A 141 28.89 21.12 8.98
CA LYS A 141 29.91 21.28 7.94
C LYS A 141 29.66 22.49 7.04
N GLY A 142 28.51 23.16 7.18
CA GLY A 142 28.11 24.24 6.28
C GLY A 142 28.01 23.82 4.83
N LYS A 143 27.58 22.57 4.57
CA LYS A 143 27.57 21.96 3.23
C LYS A 143 26.17 21.64 2.78
N LEU A 144 25.85 22.10 1.56
CA LEU A 144 24.68 21.60 0.81
C LEU A 144 25.03 20.25 0.17
N ILE A 145 24.19 19.24 0.36
CA ILE A 145 24.35 17.89 -0.20
C ILE A 145 23.32 17.72 -1.29
N ASP A 146 23.76 17.32 -2.47
CA ASP A 146 22.90 17.10 -3.62
C ASP A 146 22.02 15.85 -3.44
N ASP A 147 20.79 15.90 -3.96
CA ASP A 147 19.86 14.78 -3.96
C ASP A 147 20.47 13.48 -4.53
N THR A 148 21.27 13.60 -5.57
CA THR A 148 21.92 12.46 -6.22
C THR A 148 22.93 11.81 -5.28
N ASP A 149 23.76 12.62 -4.62
CA ASP A 149 24.77 12.14 -3.68
C ASP A 149 24.12 11.42 -2.49
N ILE A 150 23.03 11.98 -1.93
CA ILE A 150 22.29 11.37 -0.82
C ILE A 150 21.73 9.99 -1.23
N LYS A 151 21.04 9.96 -2.35
CA LYS A 151 20.37 8.76 -2.83
C LYS A 151 21.37 7.68 -3.27
N ASP A 152 22.45 8.07 -3.90
CA ASP A 152 23.51 7.14 -4.27
C ASP A 152 24.21 6.57 -3.02
N TYR A 153 24.51 7.40 -2.04
CA TYR A 153 25.09 6.94 -0.78
C TYR A 153 24.23 5.85 -0.11
N TYR A 154 22.93 6.10 0.08
CA TYR A 154 22.07 5.15 0.75
C TYR A 154 21.72 3.92 -0.10
N SER A 155 21.58 4.07 -1.41
CA SER A 155 21.27 2.93 -2.29
C SER A 155 22.45 1.96 -2.50
N HIS A 156 23.68 2.38 -2.17
CA HIS A 156 24.87 1.51 -2.24
C HIS A 156 25.30 0.93 -0.88
N ARG A 157 24.53 1.16 0.19
CA ARG A 157 24.89 0.64 1.53
C ARG A 157 24.89 -0.88 1.59
N GLN A 158 23.98 -1.51 0.89
CA GLN A 158 23.82 -2.95 0.86
C GLN A 158 23.62 -3.44 -0.60
N PRO A 159 23.85 -4.70 -0.88
CA PRO A 159 23.62 -5.28 -2.21
C PRO A 159 22.14 -5.63 -2.42
N TYR A 160 21.25 -4.64 -2.37
CA TYR A 160 19.80 -4.83 -2.43
C TYR A 160 19.35 -5.60 -3.68
N GLY A 161 19.98 -5.38 -4.84
CA GLY A 161 19.68 -6.11 -6.07
C GLY A 161 19.94 -7.61 -5.93
N GLU A 162 21.07 -7.99 -5.35
CA GLU A 162 21.41 -9.40 -5.10
C GLU A 162 20.42 -10.02 -4.08
N TRP A 163 20.02 -9.26 -3.05
CA TRP A 163 19.05 -9.72 -2.07
C TRP A 163 17.68 -9.97 -2.70
N LEU A 164 17.21 -9.05 -3.55
CA LEU A 164 15.95 -9.20 -4.27
C LEU A 164 15.99 -10.36 -5.27
N ASP A 165 17.07 -10.50 -6.05
CA ASP A 165 17.22 -11.58 -7.03
C ASP A 165 17.18 -12.96 -6.37
N ASN A 166 17.73 -13.08 -5.15
CA ASN A 166 17.80 -14.36 -4.43
C ASN A 166 16.55 -14.68 -3.59
N ASN A 167 15.79 -13.66 -3.14
CA ASN A 167 14.72 -13.85 -2.17
C ASN A 167 13.33 -13.49 -2.67
N LEU A 168 13.20 -12.49 -3.55
CA LEU A 168 11.89 -12.04 -4.00
C LEU A 168 11.26 -13.04 -4.97
N VAL A 169 10.07 -13.50 -4.62
CA VAL A 169 9.32 -14.47 -5.44
C VAL A 169 8.34 -13.72 -6.34
N HIS A 170 8.37 -13.98 -7.64
CA HIS A 170 7.42 -13.35 -8.56
C HIS A 170 6.29 -14.32 -8.93
N LEU A 171 5.05 -13.86 -8.90
CA LEU A 171 3.88 -14.65 -9.28
C LEU A 171 3.98 -15.22 -10.71
N LYS A 172 4.60 -14.46 -11.64
CA LYS A 172 4.79 -14.90 -13.03
C LYS A 172 5.65 -16.15 -13.15
N ASP A 173 6.61 -16.34 -12.22
CA ASP A 173 7.59 -17.43 -12.26
C ASP A 173 7.10 -18.69 -11.56
N LEU A 174 5.97 -18.61 -10.86
CA LEU A 174 5.35 -19.76 -10.23
C LEU A 174 4.78 -20.72 -11.29
N LYS A 175 4.99 -22.01 -11.07
CA LYS A 175 4.47 -23.07 -11.94
C LYS A 175 2.95 -23.12 -11.91
N ILE A 176 2.33 -23.29 -13.08
CA ILE A 176 0.90 -23.55 -13.17
C ILE A 176 0.67 -25.02 -12.73
N PRO A 177 -0.12 -25.25 -11.69
CA PRO A 177 -0.40 -26.62 -11.26
C PRO A 177 -1.30 -27.33 -12.27
N ASN A 178 -1.11 -28.63 -12.41
CA ASN A 178 -1.98 -29.46 -13.26
C ASN A 178 -3.32 -29.73 -12.52
N LYS A 179 -4.14 -28.70 -12.40
CA LYS A 179 -5.46 -28.74 -11.77
C LYS A 179 -6.45 -27.98 -12.64
N ASN A 180 -7.66 -28.48 -12.74
CA ASN A 180 -8.71 -27.82 -13.50
C ASN A 180 -9.20 -26.57 -12.78
N VAL A 181 -9.42 -25.50 -13.54
CA VAL A 181 -10.21 -24.34 -13.10
C VAL A 181 -11.67 -24.79 -13.05
N ILE A 182 -12.37 -24.40 -11.99
CA ILE A 182 -13.80 -24.67 -11.87
C ILE A 182 -14.53 -23.85 -12.93
N HIS A 183 -15.26 -24.52 -13.79
CA HIS A 183 -16.19 -23.92 -14.73
C HIS A 183 -17.60 -24.17 -14.24
N PHE A 184 -18.44 -23.15 -14.31
CA PHE A 184 -19.88 -23.26 -14.02
C PHE A 184 -20.64 -23.31 -15.32
N ASP A 185 -21.69 -24.12 -15.39
CA ASP A 185 -22.69 -24.05 -16.45
C ASP A 185 -23.52 -22.75 -16.28
N ASP A 186 -24.28 -22.40 -17.31
CA ASP A 186 -25.07 -21.16 -17.34
C ASP A 186 -26.09 -21.07 -16.18
N GLU A 187 -26.71 -22.18 -15.82
CA GLU A 187 -27.68 -22.23 -14.73
C GLU A 187 -27.02 -22.04 -13.38
N GLN A 188 -25.90 -22.70 -13.13
CA GLN A 188 -25.11 -22.55 -11.93
C GLN A 188 -24.57 -21.11 -11.81
N LEU A 189 -24.12 -20.54 -12.94
CA LEU A 189 -23.61 -19.16 -12.97
C LEU A 189 -24.70 -18.15 -12.57
N VAL A 190 -25.91 -18.28 -13.15
CA VAL A 190 -27.05 -17.41 -12.82
C VAL A 190 -27.46 -17.55 -11.33
N ARG A 191 -27.43 -18.76 -10.79
CA ARG A 191 -27.72 -19.00 -9.36
C ARG A 191 -26.68 -18.33 -8.47
N LEU A 192 -25.40 -18.43 -8.80
CA LEU A 192 -24.32 -17.77 -8.06
C LEU A 192 -24.40 -16.25 -8.16
N GLN A 193 -24.68 -15.69 -9.35
CA GLN A 193 -24.88 -14.25 -9.52
C GLN A 193 -25.99 -13.74 -8.58
N LYS A 194 -27.12 -14.45 -8.51
CA LYS A 194 -28.21 -14.11 -7.59
C LYS A 194 -27.80 -14.24 -6.13
N ALA A 195 -27.09 -15.31 -5.76
CA ALA A 195 -26.62 -15.54 -4.39
C ALA A 195 -25.66 -14.46 -3.91
N PHE A 196 -24.84 -13.91 -4.81
CA PHE A 196 -23.91 -12.82 -4.53
C PHE A 196 -24.48 -11.42 -4.80
N GLY A 197 -25.76 -11.32 -5.16
CA GLY A 197 -26.48 -10.05 -5.31
C GLY A 197 -26.16 -9.29 -6.59
N TYR A 198 -25.59 -9.93 -7.61
CA TYR A 198 -25.40 -9.30 -8.92
C TYR A 198 -26.73 -9.11 -9.64
N THR A 199 -26.99 -7.88 -10.08
CA THR A 199 -28.16 -7.55 -10.89
C THR A 199 -27.84 -7.66 -12.38
N TYR A 200 -28.88 -7.79 -13.20
CA TYR A 200 -28.73 -7.77 -14.66
C TYR A 200 -28.10 -6.45 -15.15
N GLU A 201 -28.45 -5.34 -14.50
CA GLU A 201 -27.91 -4.03 -14.82
C GLU A 201 -26.41 -3.98 -14.56
N GLU A 202 -25.93 -4.40 -13.38
CA GLU A 202 -24.51 -4.43 -13.06
C GLU A 202 -23.70 -5.31 -14.01
N ILE A 203 -24.24 -6.48 -14.36
CA ILE A 203 -23.58 -7.36 -15.32
C ILE A 203 -23.45 -6.69 -16.68
N ARG A 204 -24.50 -6.00 -17.15
CA ARG A 204 -24.55 -5.40 -18.47
C ARG A 204 -23.80 -4.07 -18.56
N THR A 205 -23.90 -3.21 -17.56
CA THR A 205 -23.37 -1.86 -17.59
C THR A 205 -21.97 -1.72 -17.00
N SER A 206 -21.58 -2.65 -16.14
CA SER A 206 -20.28 -2.63 -15.47
C SER A 206 -19.38 -3.78 -15.92
N ILE A 207 -19.78 -5.02 -15.67
CA ILE A 207 -18.90 -6.17 -15.87
C ILE A 207 -18.67 -6.43 -17.37
N LEU A 208 -19.72 -6.39 -18.19
CA LEU A 208 -19.60 -6.67 -19.63
C LEU A 208 -18.70 -5.66 -20.39
N PRO A 209 -18.78 -4.34 -20.15
CA PRO A 209 -17.83 -3.39 -20.74
C PRO A 209 -16.38 -3.65 -20.29
N MET A 210 -16.13 -3.93 -19.02
CA MET A 210 -14.79 -4.30 -18.53
C MET A 210 -14.25 -5.54 -19.23
N ALA A 211 -15.08 -6.59 -19.36
CA ALA A 211 -14.70 -7.83 -20.02
C ALA A 211 -14.41 -7.65 -21.52
N LYS A 212 -15.16 -6.77 -22.21
CA LYS A 212 -15.00 -6.52 -23.64
C LYS A 212 -13.84 -5.57 -23.98
N ASN A 213 -13.68 -4.53 -23.20
CA ASN A 213 -12.82 -3.40 -23.55
C ASN A 213 -11.53 -3.35 -22.73
N GLY A 214 -11.44 -4.10 -21.62
CA GLY A 214 -10.31 -4.06 -20.70
C GLY A 214 -10.14 -2.71 -19.97
N ILE A 215 -11.22 -1.93 -19.90
CA ILE A 215 -11.26 -0.62 -19.23
C ILE A 215 -12.44 -0.56 -18.27
N GLU A 216 -12.34 0.26 -17.26
CA GLU A 216 -13.43 0.53 -16.34
C GLU A 216 -14.54 1.33 -17.03
N PRO A 217 -15.82 0.99 -16.85
CA PRO A 217 -16.92 1.74 -17.44
C PRO A 217 -17.06 3.10 -16.79
N ILE A 218 -17.59 4.07 -17.53
CA ILE A 218 -17.96 5.37 -16.97
C ILE A 218 -19.18 5.15 -16.07
N ALA A 219 -19.02 5.37 -14.78
CA ALA A 219 -20.05 5.24 -13.77
C ALA A 219 -19.82 6.22 -12.63
N ALA A 220 -20.87 6.48 -11.83
CA ALA A 220 -20.70 7.15 -10.55
C ALA A 220 -19.94 6.24 -9.58
N MET A 221 -19.00 6.79 -8.83
CA MET A 221 -18.30 6.05 -7.80
C MET A 221 -19.09 6.05 -6.49
N GLY A 222 -19.19 4.87 -5.87
CA GLY A 222 -19.94 4.66 -4.65
C GLY A 222 -21.46 4.63 -4.86
N ALA A 223 -22.17 4.11 -3.90
CA ALA A 223 -23.64 4.07 -3.92
C ALA A 223 -24.19 5.22 -3.09
N ASP A 224 -24.50 6.34 -3.75
CA ASP A 224 -25.24 7.45 -3.13
C ASP A 224 -26.76 7.28 -3.26
N VAL A 225 -27.20 6.21 -3.90
CA VAL A 225 -28.61 5.92 -4.09
C VAL A 225 -29.22 5.45 -2.77
N PRO A 226 -30.27 6.09 -2.24
CA PRO A 226 -30.94 5.59 -1.06
C PRO A 226 -31.48 4.19 -1.32
N ILE A 227 -31.24 3.27 -0.38
CA ILE A 227 -31.82 1.93 -0.45
C ILE A 227 -33.34 2.06 -0.27
N PRO A 228 -34.17 1.55 -1.21
CA PRO A 228 -35.60 1.68 -1.09
C PRO A 228 -36.10 0.98 0.19
N PRO A 229 -36.78 1.69 1.10
CA PRO A 229 -37.17 1.13 2.39
C PRO A 229 -38.26 0.03 2.27
N LEU A 230 -38.95 -0.02 1.14
CA LEU A 230 -40.00 -1.00 0.85
C LEU A 230 -39.54 -2.12 -0.10
N ALA A 231 -38.25 -2.21 -0.41
CA ALA A 231 -37.75 -3.30 -1.24
C ALA A 231 -37.67 -4.61 -0.44
N ASP A 232 -38.21 -5.65 -0.99
CA ASP A 232 -38.10 -7.01 -0.43
C ASP A 232 -36.70 -7.62 -0.65
N GLU A 233 -35.93 -7.05 -1.55
CA GLU A 233 -34.59 -7.51 -1.88
C GLU A 233 -33.55 -6.93 -0.91
N LYS A 234 -32.64 -7.77 -0.45
CA LYS A 234 -31.52 -7.38 0.41
C LYS A 234 -30.32 -7.07 -0.46
N ALA A 235 -29.80 -5.86 -0.34
CA ALA A 235 -28.57 -5.49 -1.02
C ALA A 235 -27.34 -6.20 -0.40
N PRO A 236 -26.29 -6.49 -1.17
CA PRO A 236 -24.99 -6.90 -0.62
C PRO A 236 -24.46 -5.91 0.39
N LEU A 237 -23.65 -6.39 1.36
CA LEU A 237 -23.16 -5.57 2.46
C LEU A 237 -22.44 -4.30 1.98
N PHE A 238 -21.63 -4.37 0.93
CA PHE A 238 -20.88 -3.23 0.42
C PHE A 238 -21.76 -2.11 -0.16
N ASN A 239 -23.01 -2.38 -0.55
CA ASN A 239 -23.96 -1.34 -1.01
C ASN A 239 -24.45 -0.41 0.11
N TYR A 240 -24.21 -0.78 1.38
CA TYR A 240 -24.56 0.07 2.53
C TYR A 240 -23.45 1.06 2.90
N PHE A 241 -22.27 0.95 2.29
CA PHE A 241 -21.16 1.89 2.54
C PHE A 241 -21.17 3.00 1.51
N LYS A 242 -20.87 4.20 1.97
CA LYS A 242 -20.73 5.39 1.11
C LYS A 242 -19.27 5.69 0.85
N GLN A 243 -18.98 6.24 -0.31
CA GLN A 243 -17.68 6.83 -0.58
C GLN A 243 -17.47 8.05 0.31
N LEU A 244 -16.33 8.09 1.02
CA LEU A 244 -15.99 9.18 1.93
C LEU A 244 -15.10 10.25 1.26
N PHE A 245 -14.49 9.94 0.12
CA PHE A 245 -13.61 10.87 -0.58
C PHE A 245 -14.38 11.78 -1.51
N ALA A 246 -14.06 13.08 -1.45
CA ALA A 246 -14.44 13.99 -2.52
C ALA A 246 -13.60 13.69 -3.76
N GLN A 247 -14.25 13.60 -4.91
CA GLN A 247 -13.56 13.50 -6.19
C GLN A 247 -13.56 14.84 -6.91
N VAL A 248 -12.42 15.14 -7.53
CA VAL A 248 -12.29 16.35 -8.34
C VAL A 248 -12.60 16.05 -9.80
N THR A 249 -13.28 16.96 -10.48
CA THR A 249 -13.57 16.85 -11.92
C THR A 249 -12.29 16.94 -12.74
N ASN A 250 -11.34 17.78 -12.32
CA ASN A 250 -10.05 17.95 -12.95
C ASN A 250 -8.96 17.44 -11.98
N PRO A 251 -8.38 16.27 -12.23
CA PRO A 251 -7.29 15.76 -11.40
C PRO A 251 -6.05 16.68 -11.50
N PRO A 252 -5.21 16.74 -10.45
CA PRO A 252 -4.08 17.68 -10.39
C PRO A 252 -2.90 17.30 -11.31
N PHE A 253 -2.92 16.14 -11.96
CA PHE A 253 -1.90 15.69 -12.90
C PHE A 253 -2.54 14.94 -14.07
N ASP A 254 -1.82 14.96 -15.19
CA ASP A 254 -2.25 14.32 -16.44
C ASP A 254 -1.98 12.80 -16.44
N ALA A 255 -2.60 12.10 -17.40
CA ALA A 255 -2.50 10.65 -17.52
C ALA A 255 -1.07 10.12 -17.77
N ILE A 256 -0.18 10.91 -18.40
CA ILE A 256 1.21 10.52 -18.64
C ILE A 256 1.98 10.52 -17.31
N ARG A 257 1.75 11.54 -16.50
CA ARG A 257 2.38 11.63 -15.19
C ARG A 257 1.82 10.58 -14.23
N GLU A 258 0.53 10.32 -14.30
CA GLU A 258 -0.14 9.26 -13.53
C GLU A 258 0.54 7.91 -13.76
N GLU A 259 0.83 7.55 -15.01
CA GLU A 259 1.54 6.30 -15.34
C GLU A 259 2.91 6.17 -14.66
N ILE A 260 3.60 7.29 -14.45
CA ILE A 260 4.93 7.31 -13.81
C ILE A 260 4.84 7.19 -12.28
N VAL A 261 3.85 7.85 -11.67
CA VAL A 261 3.79 7.98 -10.20
C VAL A 261 2.90 6.96 -9.51
N THR A 262 2.04 6.25 -10.26
CA THR A 262 1.19 5.19 -9.71
C THR A 262 1.80 3.82 -9.91
N ASP A 263 1.58 2.94 -8.94
CA ASP A 263 1.92 1.54 -8.99
C ASP A 263 0.83 0.70 -8.34
N THR A 264 0.60 -0.50 -8.89
CA THR A 264 -0.39 -1.46 -8.38
C THR A 264 0.26 -2.73 -7.84
N SER A 265 1.59 -2.75 -7.74
CA SER A 265 2.31 -3.90 -7.20
C SER A 265 2.02 -4.09 -5.72
N VAL A 266 1.84 -5.35 -5.32
CA VAL A 266 1.58 -5.74 -3.94
C VAL A 266 2.60 -6.81 -3.53
N TYR A 267 3.10 -6.71 -2.31
CA TYR A 267 3.99 -7.70 -1.71
C TYR A 267 3.22 -8.47 -0.63
N ILE A 268 3.24 -9.80 -0.70
CA ILE A 268 2.48 -10.67 0.20
C ILE A 268 3.42 -11.70 0.82
N GLY A 269 3.42 -11.78 2.13
CA GLY A 269 4.25 -12.71 2.88
C GLY A 269 4.39 -12.30 4.34
N SER A 270 5.44 -12.76 4.99
CA SER A 270 5.79 -12.30 6.33
C SER A 270 6.51 -10.96 6.24
N ASP A 271 6.10 -10.01 7.07
CA ASP A 271 6.77 -8.72 7.16
C ASP A 271 8.21 -8.89 7.66
N GLY A 272 9.13 -8.21 6.99
CA GLY A 272 10.51 -8.10 7.44
C GLY A 272 10.66 -7.10 8.59
N ASN A 273 11.88 -6.99 9.11
CA ASN A 273 12.22 -5.97 10.09
C ASN A 273 12.91 -4.79 9.41
N ILE A 274 12.20 -3.69 9.21
CA ILE A 274 12.70 -2.48 8.54
C ILE A 274 13.87 -1.81 9.28
N LEU A 275 14.03 -2.08 10.57
CA LEU A 275 15.14 -1.55 11.38
C LEU A 275 16.43 -2.40 11.30
N ASP A 276 16.34 -3.58 10.72
CA ASP A 276 17.46 -4.52 10.64
C ASP A 276 17.57 -5.04 9.20
N GLU A 277 18.40 -4.40 8.39
CA GLU A 277 18.57 -4.69 6.97
C GLU A 277 19.16 -6.09 6.77
N LYS A 278 18.36 -7.01 6.25
CA LYS A 278 18.73 -8.40 5.98
C LYS A 278 18.14 -8.90 4.66
N PRO A 279 18.81 -9.82 3.97
CA PRO A 279 18.29 -10.38 2.70
C PRO A 279 16.94 -11.10 2.89
N GLU A 280 16.69 -11.70 4.05
CA GLU A 280 15.45 -12.43 4.32
C GLU A 280 14.21 -11.52 4.40
N ASN A 281 14.38 -10.23 4.67
CA ASN A 281 13.27 -9.29 4.77
C ASN A 281 12.48 -9.15 3.45
N CYS A 282 13.12 -9.37 2.32
CA CYS A 282 12.45 -9.30 1.01
C CYS A 282 11.98 -10.66 0.48
N HIS A 283 11.93 -11.70 1.35
CA HIS A 283 11.40 -13.01 0.97
C HIS A 283 9.89 -13.05 0.99
N VAL A 284 9.28 -12.40 0.02
CA VAL A 284 7.82 -12.23 -0.15
C VAL A 284 7.41 -12.51 -1.59
N LEU A 285 6.12 -12.69 -1.82
CA LEU A 285 5.53 -12.83 -3.16
C LEU A 285 5.18 -11.46 -3.74
N LYS A 286 5.83 -11.07 -4.85
CA LYS A 286 5.46 -9.88 -5.62
C LYS A 286 4.35 -10.20 -6.61
N ILE A 287 3.27 -9.41 -6.55
CA ILE A 287 2.13 -9.44 -7.45
C ILE A 287 2.02 -8.06 -8.12
N HIS A 288 1.99 -8.02 -9.45
CA HIS A 288 1.95 -6.74 -10.17
C HIS A 288 0.60 -6.05 -10.18
N ASN A 289 -0.48 -6.81 -9.94
CA ASN A 289 -1.84 -6.28 -9.94
C ASN A 289 -2.67 -7.07 -8.91
N PRO A 290 -3.38 -6.40 -7.99
CA PRO A 290 -4.18 -7.07 -6.97
C PRO A 290 -5.39 -7.85 -7.54
N ILE A 291 -5.75 -7.61 -8.80
CA ILE A 291 -6.78 -8.39 -9.50
C ILE A 291 -6.15 -9.63 -10.10
N LEU A 292 -6.49 -10.79 -9.53
CA LEU A 292 -5.88 -12.07 -9.87
C LEU A 292 -6.83 -12.93 -10.71
N THR A 293 -6.27 -13.60 -11.71
CA THR A 293 -7.02 -14.62 -12.47
C THR A 293 -7.18 -15.90 -11.65
N ASN A 294 -8.10 -16.78 -12.08
CA ASN A 294 -8.23 -18.12 -11.47
C ASN A 294 -6.92 -18.92 -11.56
N THR A 295 -6.15 -18.74 -12.63
CA THR A 295 -4.85 -19.38 -12.80
C THR A 295 -3.84 -18.84 -11.80
N ASP A 296 -3.80 -17.53 -11.56
CA ASP A 296 -2.92 -16.93 -10.56
C ASP A 296 -3.26 -17.42 -9.16
N MET A 297 -4.55 -17.48 -8.83
CA MET A 297 -5.00 -18.06 -7.57
C MET A 297 -4.63 -19.54 -7.41
N LEU A 298 -4.65 -20.32 -8.50
CA LEU A 298 -4.18 -21.71 -8.46
C LEU A 298 -2.68 -21.78 -8.22
N LYS A 299 -1.88 -20.92 -8.86
CA LYS A 299 -0.43 -20.83 -8.60
C LYS A 299 -0.15 -20.55 -7.13
N ILE A 300 -0.78 -19.50 -6.55
CA ILE A 300 -0.60 -19.12 -5.16
C ILE A 300 -1.01 -20.25 -4.21
N LYS A 301 -2.21 -20.82 -4.40
CA LYS A 301 -2.71 -21.92 -3.55
C LYS A 301 -1.84 -23.18 -3.55
N ASN A 302 -1.07 -23.40 -4.61
CA ASN A 302 -0.29 -24.62 -4.79
C ASN A 302 1.22 -24.35 -4.89
N MET A 303 1.65 -23.14 -4.55
CA MET A 303 3.07 -22.80 -4.55
C MET A 303 3.82 -23.68 -3.53
N ASN A 304 5.03 -24.06 -3.90
CA ASN A 304 5.96 -24.78 -3.04
C ASN A 304 7.26 -23.99 -2.98
N VAL A 305 7.24 -22.91 -2.23
CA VAL A 305 8.37 -22.01 -2.02
C VAL A 305 8.75 -22.13 -0.54
N PRO A 306 9.99 -22.50 -0.21
CA PRO A 306 10.44 -22.56 1.17
C PRO A 306 10.18 -21.21 1.87
N GLY A 307 9.64 -21.23 3.07
CA GLY A 307 9.34 -20.02 3.84
C GLY A 307 8.03 -19.32 3.50
N ILE A 308 7.37 -19.66 2.38
CA ILE A 308 6.05 -19.09 2.00
C ILE A 308 5.01 -20.21 1.97
N LYS A 309 4.05 -20.16 2.90
CA LYS A 309 3.03 -21.20 3.05
C LYS A 309 1.62 -20.60 2.99
N PRO A 310 0.90 -20.77 1.89
CA PRO A 310 -0.49 -20.35 1.79
C PRO A 310 -1.43 -21.34 2.48
N ALA A 311 -2.49 -20.84 3.11
CA ALA A 311 -3.60 -21.62 3.63
C ALA A 311 -4.94 -21.07 3.13
N VAL A 312 -5.81 -21.95 2.66
CA VAL A 312 -7.16 -21.57 2.22
C VAL A 312 -8.14 -21.75 3.39
N ILE A 313 -8.81 -20.67 3.74
CA ILE A 313 -9.83 -20.65 4.79
C ILE A 313 -11.20 -20.45 4.13
N PRO A 314 -12.10 -21.45 4.21
CA PRO A 314 -13.45 -21.29 3.68
C PRO A 314 -14.26 -20.32 4.53
N LEU A 315 -14.90 -19.36 3.86
CA LEU A 315 -15.83 -18.40 4.44
C LEU A 315 -17.27 -18.96 4.51
N THR A 316 -17.50 -20.12 3.94
CA THR A 316 -18.82 -20.76 3.92
C THR A 316 -19.19 -21.33 5.27
N TYR A 317 -20.46 -21.17 5.63
CA TYR A 317 -21.07 -21.70 6.85
C TYR A 317 -22.53 -22.08 6.61
N TYR A 318 -23.10 -22.93 7.47
CA TYR A 318 -24.50 -23.35 7.32
C TYR A 318 -25.47 -22.18 7.47
N LYS A 319 -26.42 -22.04 6.53
CA LYS A 319 -27.37 -20.92 6.47
C LYS A 319 -28.18 -20.69 7.76
N ASN A 320 -28.33 -21.71 8.59
CA ASN A 320 -29.02 -21.63 9.88
C ASN A 320 -28.09 -21.21 11.04
N THR A 321 -26.80 -21.00 10.77
CA THR A 321 -25.86 -20.52 11.78
C THR A 321 -25.88 -18.99 11.84
N ASN A 322 -25.76 -18.41 13.02
CA ASN A 322 -25.63 -16.98 13.19
C ASN A 322 -24.29 -16.49 12.62
N LEU A 323 -24.31 -15.35 11.92
CA LEU A 323 -23.14 -14.74 11.31
C LEU A 323 -22.01 -14.47 12.33
N ALA A 324 -22.34 -13.99 13.52
CA ALA A 324 -21.35 -13.75 14.59
C ALA A 324 -20.59 -15.04 14.94
N LYS A 325 -21.32 -16.16 15.12
CA LYS A 325 -20.68 -17.47 15.35
C LYS A 325 -19.83 -17.94 14.19
N ALA A 326 -20.23 -17.63 12.95
CA ALA A 326 -19.44 -17.96 11.77
C ALA A 326 -18.12 -17.18 11.74
N ILE A 327 -18.13 -15.92 12.16
CA ILE A 327 -16.92 -15.08 12.31
C ILE A 327 -16.02 -15.63 13.44
N ASP A 328 -16.58 -16.02 14.60
CA ASP A 328 -15.79 -16.66 15.66
C ASP A 328 -15.11 -17.94 15.16
N GLN A 329 -15.79 -18.74 14.35
CA GLN A 329 -15.21 -19.94 13.72
C GLN A 329 -14.13 -19.59 12.70
N LEU A 330 -14.28 -18.46 11.99
CA LEU A 330 -13.26 -17.96 11.07
C LEU A 330 -11.96 -17.65 11.82
N PHE A 331 -12.05 -16.99 12.98
CA PHE A 331 -10.88 -16.71 13.82
C PHE A 331 -10.16 -17.98 14.25
N LEU A 332 -10.89 -18.98 14.73
CA LEU A 332 -10.29 -20.27 15.10
C LEU A 332 -9.58 -20.97 13.93
N LYS A 333 -10.14 -20.87 12.72
CA LYS A 333 -9.50 -21.41 11.51
C LYS A 333 -8.24 -20.63 11.13
N ALA A 334 -8.26 -19.30 11.26
CA ALA A 334 -7.11 -18.43 11.01
C ALA A 334 -5.98 -18.73 11.99
N ASP A 335 -6.28 -18.80 13.29
CA ASP A 335 -5.32 -19.19 14.34
C ASP A 335 -4.68 -20.55 14.09
N LYS A 336 -5.49 -21.53 13.71
CA LYS A 336 -4.98 -22.85 13.38
C LYS A 336 -4.04 -22.80 12.19
N ALA A 337 -4.42 -22.12 11.11
CA ALA A 337 -3.58 -21.98 9.94
C ALA A 337 -2.25 -21.29 10.27
N TYR A 338 -2.28 -20.23 11.07
CA TYR A 338 -1.07 -19.55 11.54
C TYR A 338 -0.18 -20.47 12.40
N LYS A 339 -0.75 -21.18 13.37
CA LYS A 339 -0.02 -22.15 14.20
C LYS A 339 0.58 -23.29 13.39
N ASP A 340 -0.08 -23.67 12.29
CA ASP A 340 0.41 -24.66 11.34
C ASP A 340 1.51 -24.06 10.40
N GLY A 341 1.89 -22.80 10.59
CA GLY A 341 2.98 -22.10 9.89
C GLY A 341 2.57 -21.43 8.59
N ALA A 342 1.27 -21.18 8.36
CA ALA A 342 0.83 -20.37 7.23
C ALA A 342 1.18 -18.89 7.46
N ASN A 343 1.70 -18.25 6.41
CA ASN A 343 1.96 -16.80 6.38
C ASN A 343 1.22 -16.08 5.25
N ILE A 344 0.42 -16.82 4.47
CA ILE A 344 -0.57 -16.25 3.54
C ILE A 344 -1.91 -16.91 3.82
N LEU A 345 -2.92 -16.13 4.21
CA LEU A 345 -4.27 -16.61 4.41
C LEU A 345 -5.14 -16.22 3.20
N ILE A 346 -5.76 -17.22 2.57
CA ILE A 346 -6.65 -17.03 1.43
C ILE A 346 -8.08 -17.27 1.89
N LEU A 347 -8.82 -16.19 2.11
CA LEU A 347 -10.22 -16.24 2.48
C LEU A 347 -11.06 -16.54 1.23
N SER A 348 -11.80 -17.64 1.24
CA SER A 348 -12.51 -18.11 0.05
C SER A 348 -14.00 -18.28 0.29
N ASP A 349 -14.82 -17.57 -0.46
CA ASP A 349 -16.27 -17.69 -0.49
C ASP A 349 -16.76 -18.81 -1.43
N ARG A 350 -15.85 -19.54 -2.06
CA ARG A 350 -16.20 -20.67 -2.91
C ARG A 350 -16.82 -21.82 -2.11
N GLY A 351 -17.84 -22.45 -2.69
CA GLY A 351 -18.58 -23.53 -2.05
C GLY A 351 -19.93 -23.08 -1.49
N VAL A 352 -20.44 -21.93 -1.93
CA VAL A 352 -21.84 -21.54 -1.70
C VAL A 352 -22.76 -22.53 -2.43
N ASP A 353 -23.73 -23.07 -1.69
CA ASP A 353 -24.71 -24.02 -2.18
C ASP A 353 -26.08 -23.81 -1.49
N GLU A 354 -26.98 -24.76 -1.63
CA GLU A 354 -28.31 -24.69 -1.03
C GLU A 354 -28.31 -24.63 0.50
N TYR A 355 -27.26 -25.15 1.15
CA TYR A 355 -27.13 -25.24 2.61
C TYR A 355 -26.10 -24.28 3.17
N HIS A 356 -25.17 -23.81 2.37
CA HIS A 356 -24.05 -22.97 2.80
C HIS A 356 -24.11 -21.60 2.15
N VAL A 357 -23.95 -20.61 2.99
CA VAL A 357 -23.80 -19.20 2.62
C VAL A 357 -22.39 -18.72 2.98
N ALA A 358 -21.91 -17.66 2.34
CA ALA A 358 -20.60 -17.10 2.62
C ALA A 358 -20.69 -15.91 3.58
N ILE A 359 -19.72 -15.78 4.48
CA ILE A 359 -19.45 -14.52 5.17
C ILE A 359 -19.07 -13.49 4.08
N PRO A 360 -19.68 -12.28 4.06
CA PRO A 360 -19.29 -11.24 3.13
C PRO A 360 -17.77 -11.00 3.16
N SER A 361 -17.11 -11.05 2.01
CA SER A 361 -15.65 -11.05 1.92
C SER A 361 -15.02 -9.80 2.57
N LEU A 362 -15.60 -8.62 2.38
CA LEU A 362 -15.16 -7.38 3.01
C LEU A 362 -15.17 -7.49 4.54
N LEU A 363 -16.26 -8.03 5.12
CA LEU A 363 -16.38 -8.24 6.56
C LEU A 363 -15.38 -9.28 7.07
N ALA A 364 -15.20 -10.37 6.30
CA ALA A 364 -14.25 -11.42 6.67
C ALA A 364 -12.79 -10.92 6.69
N VAL A 365 -12.40 -10.14 5.68
CA VAL A 365 -11.03 -9.55 5.62
C VAL A 365 -10.82 -8.59 6.78
N SER A 366 -11.76 -7.66 7.00
CA SER A 366 -11.67 -6.70 8.12
C SER A 366 -11.61 -7.41 9.48
N ALA A 367 -12.46 -8.40 9.70
CA ALA A 367 -12.49 -9.17 10.94
C ALA A 367 -11.17 -9.94 11.17
N CYS A 368 -10.66 -10.63 10.15
CA CYS A 368 -9.39 -11.34 10.26
C CYS A 368 -8.22 -10.40 10.51
N LEU A 369 -8.15 -9.26 9.82
CA LEU A 369 -7.07 -8.29 10.00
C LEU A 369 -7.05 -7.75 11.44
N LEU A 370 -8.20 -7.32 11.95
CA LEU A 370 -8.32 -6.81 13.33
C LEU A 370 -8.02 -7.88 14.37
N TYR A 371 -8.37 -9.12 14.11
CA TYR A 371 -8.11 -10.23 15.02
C TYR A 371 -6.66 -10.70 15.01
N THR A 372 -6.05 -10.81 13.84
CA THR A 372 -4.68 -11.34 13.68
C THR A 372 -3.58 -10.30 13.91
N SER A 373 -3.94 -9.01 13.88
CA SER A 373 -3.03 -7.89 14.13
C SER A 373 -3.56 -6.96 15.24
N PRO A 374 -4.01 -7.48 16.40
CA PRO A 374 -4.48 -6.62 17.47
C PRO A 374 -3.31 -5.84 18.08
N SER A 375 -3.44 -4.52 18.10
CA SER A 375 -2.54 -3.70 18.92
C SER A 375 -2.82 -3.97 20.41
N PRO A 376 -1.83 -3.91 21.32
CA PRO A 376 -2.05 -3.95 22.76
C PRO A 376 -3.10 -2.96 23.28
N ARG A 377 -3.28 -1.83 22.58
CA ARG A 377 -4.33 -0.85 22.87
C ARG A 377 -5.73 -1.36 22.52
N ASP A 378 -5.87 -2.13 21.45
CA ASP A 378 -7.16 -2.70 21.03
C ASP A 378 -7.65 -3.75 22.02
N LEU A 379 -6.73 -4.47 22.68
CA LEU A 379 -7.05 -5.43 23.74
C LEU A 379 -7.51 -4.74 25.03
N SER A 380 -7.13 -3.50 25.28
CA SER A 380 -7.54 -2.75 26.49
C SER A 380 -8.93 -2.14 26.39
N THR A 381 -9.45 -1.93 25.17
CA THR A 381 -10.78 -1.35 24.91
C THR A 381 -11.90 -2.40 24.77
N SER A 382 -11.56 -3.69 24.75
CA SER A 382 -12.51 -4.81 24.63
C SER A 382 -12.91 -5.45 25.98
N ARG A 383 -12.70 -4.74 27.11
CA ARG A 383 -13.16 -5.15 28.45
C ARG A 383 -14.26 -4.26 28.97
#